data_ac6f270134fdb32a82a3ee8b462a19e6
#
_entry.id   ac6f270134fdb32a82a3ee8b462a19e6
#
_cell.length_a   1.000
_cell.length_b   1.000
_cell.length_c   1.000
_cell.angle_alpha   90.00
_cell.angle_beta   90.00
_cell.angle_gamma   90.00
#
_symmetry.space_group_name_H-M   'P 1'
#
loop_
_entity.id
_entity.type
_entity.pdbx_description
1 polymer ?
#
loop_
_entity_poly.entity_id
_entity_poly.type
_entity_poly.pdbx_seq_one_letter_code
_entity_poly.pdbx_strand_id
1 'polypeptide(L)' 'MSKPKQRDFYREIDIALKSYEDYKPWHDKSIDWICNRIDWCWKFRHITKEHMKELADRCCNVLERD' A
#
# COMPACT_ATOMS: atom_id res chain seq x y z
N MET A 1 -15.51 9.50 25.54
CA MET A 1 -14.13 9.23 25.26
C MET A 1 -13.95 8.36 24.02
N SER A 2 -13.05 8.75 23.18
CA SER A 2 -12.87 8.02 21.93
C SER A 2 -11.96 6.81 22.12
N LYS A 3 -12.23 5.76 21.36
CA LYS A 3 -11.36 4.60 21.29
C LYS A 3 -10.04 4.99 20.65
N PRO A 4 -8.92 4.34 21.04
CA PRO A 4 -7.69 4.51 20.30
C PRO A 4 -7.92 4.14 18.86
N LYS A 5 -7.45 4.98 17.94
CA LYS A 5 -7.57 4.68 16.53
C LYS A 5 -6.72 3.47 16.17
N GLN A 6 -7.33 2.49 15.55
CA GLN A 6 -6.56 1.41 14.96
C GLN A 6 -5.84 1.97 13.74
N ARG A 7 -4.60 1.55 13.58
CA ARG A 7 -3.83 1.93 12.43
C ARG A 7 -4.41 1.28 11.18
N ASP A 8 -4.68 2.10 10.19
CA ASP A 8 -5.23 1.61 8.92
C ASP A 8 -4.09 1.34 7.95
N PHE A 9 -3.56 0.13 8.00
CA PHE A 9 -2.43 -0.26 7.15
C PHE A 9 -2.78 -0.24 5.68
N TYR A 10 -3.99 -0.64 5.35
CA TYR A 10 -4.44 -0.62 3.96
C TYR A 10 -4.40 0.82 3.41
N ARG A 11 -4.92 1.75 4.17
CA ARG A 11 -4.98 3.15 3.74
C ARG A 11 -3.60 3.76 3.56
N GLU A 12 -2.67 3.43 4.44
CA GLU A 12 -1.30 3.93 4.32
C GLU A 12 -0.68 3.49 3.00
N ILE A 13 -0.86 2.22 2.65
CA ILE A 13 -0.33 1.68 1.40
C ILE A 13 -1.07 2.25 0.20
N ASP A 14 -2.40 2.38 0.32
CA ASP A 14 -3.25 2.95 -0.72
C ASP A 14 -2.81 4.37 -1.09
N ILE A 15 -2.59 5.22 -0.10
CA ILE A 15 -2.15 6.59 -0.31
C ILE A 15 -0.78 6.61 -1.00
N ALA A 16 0.14 5.77 -0.54
CA ALA A 16 1.47 5.70 -1.13
C ALA A 16 1.41 5.25 -2.59
N LEU A 17 0.57 4.25 -2.88
CA LEU A 17 0.40 3.77 -4.25
C LEU A 17 -0.24 4.81 -5.16
N LYS A 18 -1.18 5.59 -4.64
CA LYS A 18 -1.86 6.61 -5.44
C LYS A 18 -0.91 7.66 -5.98
N SER A 19 0.16 7.97 -5.26
CA SER A 19 1.13 8.94 -5.74
C SER A 19 1.78 8.46 -7.05
N TYR A 20 1.97 7.16 -7.18
CA TYR A 20 2.50 6.57 -8.42
C TYR A 20 1.44 6.45 -9.49
N GLU A 21 0.25 6.02 -9.11
CA GLU A 21 -0.86 5.85 -10.06
C GLU A 21 -1.29 7.17 -10.67
N ASP A 22 -1.22 8.25 -9.89
CA ASP A 22 -1.59 9.59 -10.32
C ASP A 22 -0.43 10.37 -10.95
N TYR A 23 0.72 9.72 -11.11
CA TYR A 23 1.91 10.34 -11.73
C TYR A 23 2.34 11.62 -11.01
N LYS A 24 2.28 11.60 -9.66
CA LYS A 24 2.73 12.75 -8.87
C LYS A 24 4.24 12.96 -9.07
N PRO A 25 4.70 14.22 -9.01
CA PRO A 25 6.12 14.50 -9.21
C PRO A 25 7.01 14.06 -8.06
N TRP A 26 6.42 13.72 -6.91
CA TRP A 26 7.19 13.25 -5.77
C TRP A 26 6.41 12.14 -5.06
N HIS A 27 7.13 11.30 -4.35
CA HIS A 27 6.56 10.17 -3.63
C HIS A 27 7.09 10.12 -2.21
N ASP A 28 6.19 9.89 -1.27
CA ASP A 28 6.53 9.78 0.14
C ASP A 28 7.30 8.49 0.42
N LYS A 29 6.95 7.43 -0.30
CA LYS A 29 7.53 6.11 -0.12
C LYS A 29 7.99 5.57 -1.46
N SER A 30 9.10 4.82 -1.44
CA SER A 30 9.55 4.15 -2.65
C SER A 30 8.63 2.98 -2.99
N ILE A 31 8.66 2.56 -4.25
CA ILE A 31 7.86 1.41 -4.67
C ILE A 31 8.32 0.14 -3.95
N ASP A 32 9.63 0.03 -3.68
CA ASP A 32 10.17 -1.09 -2.91
C ASP A 32 9.59 -1.13 -1.51
N TRP A 33 9.49 0.03 -0.87
CA TRP A 33 8.89 0.12 0.45
C TRP A 33 7.43 -0.37 0.41
N ILE A 34 6.70 0.05 -0.61
CA ILE A 34 5.29 -0.32 -0.76
C ILE A 34 5.14 -1.83 -0.90
N CYS A 35 5.93 -2.43 -1.78
CA CYS A 35 5.87 -3.87 -2.00
C CYS A 35 6.22 -4.65 -0.73
N ASN A 36 7.27 -4.23 -0.04
CA ASN A 36 7.68 -4.87 1.21
C ASN A 36 6.62 -4.69 2.29
N ARG A 37 5.98 -3.53 2.33
CA ARG A 37 4.95 -3.24 3.32
C ARG A 37 3.70 -4.09 3.10
N ILE A 38 3.33 -4.31 1.85
CA ILE A 38 2.20 -5.18 1.51
C ILE A 38 2.46 -6.59 2.04
N ASP A 39 3.65 -7.12 1.77
CA ASP A 39 4.03 -8.44 2.22
C ASP A 39 4.04 -8.54 3.75
N TRP A 40 4.64 -7.55 4.38
CA TRP A 40 4.71 -7.49 5.85
C TRP A 40 3.30 -7.46 6.47
N CYS A 41 2.44 -6.60 5.95
CA CYS A 41 1.07 -6.47 6.45
C CYS A 41 0.28 -7.77 6.29
N TRP A 42 0.46 -8.43 5.17
CA TRP A 42 -0.19 -9.73 4.94
C TRP A 42 0.36 -10.79 5.87
N LYS A 43 1.67 -10.82 6.01
CA LYS A 43 2.35 -11.81 6.86
C LYS A 43 1.87 -11.72 8.31
N PHE A 44 1.67 -10.51 8.81
CA PHE A 44 1.24 -10.28 10.18
C PHE A 44 -0.27 -10.05 10.31
N ARG A 45 -1.00 -10.29 9.24
CA ARG A 45 -2.47 -10.22 9.22
C ARG A 45 -3.02 -8.83 9.55
N HIS A 46 -2.34 -7.80 9.12
CA HIS A 46 -2.82 -6.42 9.27
C HIS A 46 -3.77 -6.00 8.15
N ILE A 47 -3.80 -6.76 7.07
CA ILE A 47 -4.72 -6.54 5.94
C ILE A 47 -5.36 -7.87 5.56
N THR A 48 -6.50 -7.79 4.87
CA THR A 48 -7.21 -8.98 4.41
C THR A 48 -6.55 -9.55 3.15
N LYS A 49 -6.93 -10.76 2.81
CA LYS A 49 -6.44 -11.40 1.58
C LYS A 49 -6.86 -10.59 0.35
N GLU A 50 -8.09 -10.12 0.33
CA GLU A 50 -8.60 -9.28 -0.76
C GLU A 50 -7.79 -8.00 -0.89
N HIS A 51 -7.51 -7.35 0.24
CA HIS A 51 -6.70 -6.14 0.24
C HIS A 51 -5.29 -6.43 -0.25
N MET A 52 -4.71 -7.53 0.20
CA MET A 52 -3.36 -7.92 -0.22
C MET A 52 -3.31 -8.11 -1.73
N LYS A 53 -4.28 -8.85 -2.29
CA LYS A 53 -4.33 -9.10 -3.73
C LYS A 53 -4.51 -7.80 -4.52
N GLU A 54 -5.41 -6.94 -4.06
CA GLU A 54 -5.66 -5.66 -4.71
C GLU A 54 -4.40 -4.80 -4.74
N LEU A 55 -3.77 -4.65 -3.59
CA LEU A 55 -2.57 -3.81 -3.48
C LEU A 55 -1.40 -4.38 -4.27
N ALA A 56 -1.22 -5.70 -4.22
CA ALA A 56 -0.16 -6.36 -4.99
C ALA A 56 -0.37 -6.15 -6.49
N ASP A 57 -1.60 -6.28 -6.96
CA ASP A 57 -1.95 -6.07 -8.35
C ASP A 57 -1.66 -4.63 -8.79
N ARG A 58 -2.05 -3.66 -7.97
CA ARG A 58 -1.79 -2.25 -8.24
C ARG A 58 -0.30 -1.96 -8.29
N CYS A 59 0.44 -2.57 -7.37
CA CYS A 59 1.89 -2.42 -7.33
C CYS A 59 2.53 -2.96 -8.61
N CYS A 60 2.10 -4.13 -9.05
CA CYS A 60 2.58 -4.72 -10.30
C CYS A 60 2.27 -3.82 -11.49
N ASN A 61 1.07 -3.24 -11.54
CA ASN A 61 0.68 -2.34 -12.62
C ASN A 61 1.58 -1.11 -12.68
N VAL A 62 1.94 -0.56 -11.53
CA VAL A 62 2.85 0.58 -11.46
C VAL A 62 4.23 0.20 -11.98
N LEU A 63 4.73 -0.97 -11.58
CA LEU A 63 6.04 -1.45 -12.04
C LEU A 63 6.08 -1.72 -13.53
N GLU A 64 4.99 -2.19 -14.09
CA GLU A 64 4.91 -2.51 -15.51
C GLU A 64 4.83 -1.27 -16.43
N ARG A 65 4.49 -0.12 -15.86
CA ARG A 65 4.40 1.12 -16.63
C ARG A 65 5.75 1.60 -17.15
N ASP A 66 6.79 1.26 -16.44
CA ASP A 66 8.12 1.61 -16.85
C ASP A 66 8.63 0.61 -17.89
#